data_4161a008d58e5c2ee7dd732e20b9c74c
#
_entry.id   4161a008d58e5c2ee7dd732e20b9c74c
#
_cell.length_a   1.000
_cell.length_b   1.000
_cell.length_c   1.000
_cell.angle_alpha   90.00
_cell.angle_beta   90.00
_cell.angle_gamma   90.00
#
_symmetry.space_group_name_H-M   'P 1'
#
loop_
_entity.id
_entity.type
_entity.pdbx_description
1 polymer ?
#
loop_
_entity_poly.entity_id
_entity_poly.type
_entity_poly.pdbx_seq_one_letter_code
_entity_poly.pdbx_strand_id
1 'polypeptide(L)'
;MHLIRPLLIAASLLLSGTSLAREINVPVPMDYRLIRNVLINQLFTGPGQSARLWQDGKQCSFLDLSNPQIAGENGQVKIDNNVHAQFGAKMGGRCMTLVKWSGILETFQKPTLDKTGNVLSFPVTSTNAFDANGQKLNISQLQDLLQQVVAPRLADLKIDLNESRGDIVKTLLPYVPAEDSEQLHDSVNSLRFNSVKADNNAIVLNLGFIANVKPADTSPVAALNANELQQWQSIWQNWQASLDNSIDQLPLSGDLAANRDTLHAVLQQAGQAFEQGLSSDHPEGNDPVRLFINESWDQLAPLLRAVSKQLPGAEGLRYLTLIAATDLMYELESIGSPFGLEISANGLRKIARSYIKHQNG
;
A
#
# COMPACT_ATOMS: atom_id res chain seq x y z
N MET A 1 16.28 -68.88 -8.43
CA MET A 1 16.86 -67.60 -8.85
C MET A 1 15.81 -66.80 -9.63
N HIS A 2 14.78 -66.26 -9.00
CA HIS A 2 13.83 -65.32 -9.61
C HIS A 2 13.05 -64.61 -8.51
N LEU A 3 13.67 -63.62 -7.83
CA LEU A 3 12.96 -62.78 -6.84
C LEU A 3 13.66 -61.43 -6.55
N ILE A 4 14.26 -60.78 -7.57
CA ILE A 4 14.84 -59.42 -7.39
C ILE A 4 14.52 -58.53 -8.62
N ARG A 5 13.23 -58.33 -8.96
CA ARG A 5 12.87 -57.41 -10.05
C ARG A 5 11.63 -56.55 -9.89
N PRO A 6 10.95 -56.40 -8.73
CA PRO A 6 9.94 -55.36 -8.64
C PRO A 6 10.30 -54.19 -7.68
N LEU A 7 11.56 -54.07 -7.17
CA LEU A 7 11.88 -53.05 -6.17
C LEU A 7 12.50 -51.75 -6.74
N LEU A 8 12.73 -51.67 -8.05
CA LEU A 8 13.32 -50.49 -8.71
C LEU A 8 12.34 -49.57 -9.44
N ILE A 9 11.04 -49.90 -9.48
CA ILE A 9 9.99 -49.05 -10.12
C ILE A 9 9.26 -48.20 -9.07
N ALA A 10 9.36 -48.48 -7.79
CA ALA A 10 8.70 -47.69 -6.73
C ALA A 10 9.50 -46.48 -6.25
N ALA A 11 10.75 -46.30 -6.66
CA ALA A 11 11.61 -45.19 -6.24
C ALA A 11 11.56 -43.98 -7.18
N SER A 12 10.93 -44.08 -8.36
CA SER A 12 10.87 -43.00 -9.36
C SER A 12 9.57 -42.19 -9.35
N LEU A 13 8.65 -42.44 -8.41
CA LEU A 13 7.38 -41.71 -8.28
C LEU A 13 7.29 -40.72 -7.11
N LEU A 14 8.41 -40.48 -6.39
CA LEU A 14 8.44 -39.55 -5.25
C LEU A 14 9.19 -38.24 -5.50
N LEU A 15 9.49 -37.92 -6.75
CA LEU A 15 10.02 -36.60 -7.16
C LEU A 15 8.93 -35.73 -7.81
N SER A 16 7.69 -35.89 -7.40
CA SER A 16 6.70 -34.83 -7.59
C SER A 16 7.14 -33.70 -6.67
N GLY A 17 7.72 -32.64 -7.23
CA GLY A 17 8.09 -31.46 -6.50
C GLY A 17 6.88 -30.96 -5.71
N THR A 18 6.85 -31.24 -4.42
CA THR A 18 5.82 -30.73 -3.52
C THR A 18 5.97 -29.22 -3.49
N SER A 19 5.11 -28.50 -4.19
CA SER A 19 4.95 -27.07 -3.98
C SER A 19 4.51 -26.90 -2.52
N LEU A 20 5.40 -26.41 -1.68
CA LEU A 20 5.08 -26.17 -0.28
C LEU A 20 4.41 -24.80 -0.19
N ALA A 21 3.14 -24.80 0.26
CA ALA A 21 2.48 -23.57 0.65
C ALA A 21 3.31 -22.89 1.73
N ARG A 22 3.79 -21.68 1.47
CA ARG A 22 4.65 -20.91 2.37
C ARG A 22 3.96 -19.61 2.74
N GLU A 23 4.05 -19.23 4.00
CA GLU A 23 3.65 -17.90 4.44
C GLU A 23 4.75 -16.91 4.08
N ILE A 24 4.37 -15.89 3.33
CA ILE A 24 5.22 -14.78 2.91
C ILE A 24 4.81 -13.56 3.73
N ASN A 25 5.78 -12.86 4.29
CA ASN A 25 5.59 -11.68 5.11
C ASN A 25 6.27 -10.48 4.48
N VAL A 26 5.50 -9.41 4.25
CA VAL A 26 5.97 -8.16 3.64
C VAL A 26 5.85 -7.03 4.64
N PRO A 27 6.95 -6.41 5.08
CA PRO A 27 6.89 -5.21 5.89
C PRO A 27 6.48 -4.00 5.02
N VAL A 28 5.39 -3.35 5.39
CA VAL A 28 4.88 -2.14 4.72
C VAL A 28 4.98 -0.96 5.68
N PRO A 29 6.02 -0.11 5.56
CA PRO A 29 6.14 1.08 6.37
C PRO A 29 5.19 2.18 5.83
N MET A 30 4.29 2.67 6.68
CA MET A 30 3.41 3.80 6.39
C MET A 30 3.91 5.04 7.12
N ASP A 31 4.51 5.97 6.39
CA ASP A 31 4.95 7.26 6.92
C ASP A 31 3.76 8.09 7.43
N TYR A 32 3.96 8.86 8.50
CA TYR A 32 2.88 9.66 9.11
C TYR A 32 2.34 10.76 8.20
N ARG A 33 3.10 11.26 7.22
CA ARG A 33 2.59 12.20 6.21
C ARG A 33 1.57 11.53 5.30
N LEU A 34 1.82 10.28 4.90
CA LEU A 34 0.86 9.50 4.14
C LEU A 34 -0.43 9.29 4.92
N ILE A 35 -0.33 8.88 6.20
CA ILE A 35 -1.49 8.69 7.07
C ILE A 35 -2.25 10.00 7.23
N ARG A 36 -1.55 11.13 7.40
CA ARG A 36 -2.14 12.46 7.45
C ARG A 36 -2.94 12.78 6.18
N ASN A 37 -2.38 12.50 5.01
CA ASN A 37 -3.06 12.75 3.73
C ASN A 37 -4.33 11.89 3.59
N VAL A 38 -4.28 10.62 4.00
CA VAL A 38 -5.47 9.74 4.04
C VAL A 38 -6.52 10.33 4.99
N LEU A 39 -6.13 10.74 6.18
CA LEU A 39 -7.02 11.32 7.20
C LEU A 39 -7.69 12.61 6.69
N ILE A 40 -6.91 13.51 6.05
CA ILE A 40 -7.44 14.73 5.47
C ILE A 40 -8.50 14.42 4.42
N ASN A 41 -8.23 13.52 3.51
CA ASN A 41 -9.14 13.19 2.41
C ASN A 41 -10.40 12.43 2.86
N GLN A 42 -10.34 11.70 3.97
CA GLN A 42 -11.49 10.93 4.46
C GLN A 42 -12.33 11.69 5.49
N LEU A 43 -11.69 12.44 6.39
CA LEU A 43 -12.38 13.06 7.53
C LEU A 43 -12.33 14.58 7.51
N PHE A 44 -11.20 15.19 7.15
CA PHE A 44 -11.00 16.65 7.21
C PHE A 44 -11.29 17.33 5.86
N THR A 45 -12.45 17.05 5.30
CA THR A 45 -12.85 17.47 3.95
C THR A 45 -13.38 18.91 3.88
N GLY A 46 -13.59 19.57 5.01
CA GLY A 46 -14.06 20.95 5.08
C GLY A 46 -12.99 22.00 4.80
N PRO A 47 -13.38 23.27 4.62
CA PRO A 47 -12.44 24.37 4.37
C PRO A 47 -11.33 24.43 5.41
N GLY A 48 -10.09 24.66 4.97
CA GLY A 48 -8.92 24.70 5.88
C GLY A 48 -8.57 23.36 6.53
N GLN A 49 -8.85 22.24 5.85
CA GLN A 49 -8.69 20.89 6.38
C GLN A 49 -9.41 20.75 7.72
N SER A 50 -10.73 20.98 7.72
CA SER A 50 -11.56 20.91 8.91
C SER A 50 -12.59 19.78 8.83
N ALA A 51 -13.01 19.33 10.02
CA ALA A 51 -14.04 18.32 10.20
C ALA A 51 -14.95 18.73 11.37
N ARG A 52 -16.26 18.73 11.16
CA ARG A 52 -17.22 18.85 12.24
C ARG A 52 -17.47 17.48 12.85
N LEU A 53 -16.85 17.23 14.01
CA LEU A 53 -17.00 15.94 14.68
C LEU A 53 -18.32 15.78 15.39
N TRP A 54 -18.87 16.88 15.91
CA TRP A 54 -20.11 16.85 16.64
C TRP A 54 -20.86 18.17 16.58
N GLN A 55 -22.18 18.07 16.57
CA GLN A 55 -23.10 19.19 16.68
C GLN A 55 -24.36 18.72 17.40
N ASP A 56 -24.88 19.53 18.33
CA ASP A 56 -26.14 19.23 19.00
C ASP A 56 -27.34 19.41 18.04
N GLY A 57 -28.47 18.76 18.35
CA GLY A 57 -29.68 18.85 17.54
C GLY A 57 -30.30 20.26 17.47
N LYS A 58 -29.88 21.18 18.35
CA LYS A 58 -30.34 22.57 18.40
C LYS A 58 -29.37 23.56 17.74
N GLN A 59 -28.25 23.05 17.25
CA GLN A 59 -27.17 23.82 16.58
C GLN A 59 -26.57 24.93 17.48
N CYS A 60 -26.68 24.79 18.79
CA CYS A 60 -26.11 25.74 19.76
C CYS A 60 -24.74 25.29 20.26
N SER A 61 -24.42 24.02 20.09
CA SER A 61 -23.15 23.43 20.49
C SER A 61 -22.53 22.67 19.32
N PHE A 62 -21.23 22.78 19.18
CA PHE A 62 -20.47 22.07 18.14
C PHE A 62 -19.01 21.88 18.55
N LEU A 63 -18.35 20.93 17.89
CA LEU A 63 -16.92 20.68 17.98
C LEU A 63 -16.36 20.50 16.57
N ASP A 64 -15.50 21.42 16.15
CA ASP A 64 -14.76 21.38 14.92
C ASP A 64 -13.28 21.10 15.21
N LEU A 65 -12.70 20.19 14.44
CA LEU A 65 -11.26 19.96 14.40
C LEU A 65 -10.71 20.45 13.06
N SER A 66 -9.45 20.86 13.05
CA SER A 66 -8.77 21.28 11.82
C SER A 66 -7.26 21.04 11.92
N ASN A 67 -6.60 21.03 10.75
CA ASN A 67 -5.15 20.96 10.61
C ASN A 67 -4.51 19.80 11.39
N PRO A 68 -4.88 18.53 11.13
CA PRO A 68 -4.31 17.39 11.84
C PRO A 68 -2.80 17.30 11.62
N GLN A 69 -2.03 17.14 12.70
CA GLN A 69 -0.60 16.81 12.68
C GLN A 69 -0.43 15.43 13.28
N ILE A 70 0.32 14.57 12.61
CA ILE A 70 0.48 13.17 13.02
C ILE A 70 1.95 12.87 13.25
N ALA A 71 2.23 12.19 14.36
CA ALA A 71 3.57 11.73 14.72
C ALA A 71 3.49 10.40 15.48
N GLY A 72 4.62 9.72 15.59
CA GLY A 72 4.73 8.56 16.48
C GLY A 72 5.33 8.96 17.82
N GLU A 73 4.75 8.44 18.89
CA GLU A 73 5.26 8.68 20.23
C GLU A 73 4.99 7.47 21.13
N ASN A 74 6.05 6.90 21.73
CA ASN A 74 5.96 5.78 22.69
C ASN A 74 5.17 4.56 22.17
N GLY A 75 5.32 4.22 20.88
CA GLY A 75 4.61 3.10 20.27
C GLY A 75 3.13 3.36 19.96
N GLN A 76 2.73 4.62 19.99
CA GLN A 76 1.38 5.10 19.67
C GLN A 76 1.44 6.15 18.55
N VAL A 77 0.32 6.35 17.90
CA VAL A 77 0.10 7.46 16.97
C VAL A 77 -0.44 8.63 17.76
N LYS A 78 0.26 9.73 17.73
CA LYS A 78 -0.15 11.00 18.29
C LYS A 78 -0.78 11.85 17.19
N ILE A 79 -1.95 12.39 17.41
CA ILE A 79 -2.62 13.33 16.50
C ILE A 79 -2.94 14.61 17.26
N ASP A 80 -2.35 15.71 16.81
CA ASP A 80 -2.63 17.05 17.29
C ASP A 80 -3.56 17.76 16.32
N ASN A 81 -4.69 18.28 16.81
CA ASN A 81 -5.66 19.01 16.02
C ASN A 81 -5.91 20.38 16.62
N ASN A 82 -6.05 21.40 15.78
CA ASN A 82 -6.66 22.64 16.22
C ASN A 82 -8.14 22.41 16.49
N VAL A 83 -8.59 22.92 17.62
CA VAL A 83 -10.01 22.81 18.05
C VAL A 83 -10.68 24.16 18.02
N HIS A 84 -11.91 24.17 17.52
CA HIS A 84 -12.88 25.23 17.75
C HIS A 84 -14.19 24.63 18.21
N ALA A 85 -14.55 24.88 19.47
CA ALA A 85 -15.75 24.33 20.08
C ALA A 85 -16.58 25.43 20.74
N GLN A 86 -17.89 25.27 20.67
CA GLN A 86 -18.84 26.09 21.39
C GLN A 86 -19.85 25.18 22.08
N PHE A 87 -20.14 25.51 23.33
CA PHE A 87 -21.20 24.85 24.10
C PHE A 87 -22.20 25.90 24.51
N GLY A 88 -23.47 25.65 24.21
CA GLY A 88 -24.54 26.59 24.45
C GLY A 88 -25.87 25.90 24.67
N ALA A 89 -26.85 26.66 25.12
CA ALA A 89 -28.23 26.20 25.28
C ALA A 89 -29.19 27.11 24.51
N LYS A 90 -30.29 26.53 23.98
CA LYS A 90 -31.32 27.29 23.29
C LYS A 90 -32.28 27.86 24.33
N MET A 91 -32.29 29.17 24.43
CA MET A 91 -33.22 29.91 25.35
C MET A 91 -33.95 30.99 24.56
N GLY A 92 -35.30 31.03 24.66
CA GLY A 92 -36.09 32.03 23.97
C GLY A 92 -35.90 32.09 22.45
N GLY A 93 -35.64 30.95 21.79
CA GLY A 93 -35.41 30.88 20.36
C GLY A 93 -33.97 31.25 19.89
N ARG A 94 -33.10 31.68 20.80
CA ARG A 94 -31.70 32.06 20.53
C ARG A 94 -30.74 31.11 21.22
N CYS A 95 -29.56 30.92 20.64
CA CYS A 95 -28.47 30.18 21.29
C CYS A 95 -27.74 31.11 22.27
N MET A 96 -27.70 30.71 23.53
CA MET A 96 -26.89 31.34 24.56
C MET A 96 -25.61 30.51 24.71
N THR A 97 -24.46 31.11 24.39
CA THR A 97 -23.16 30.46 24.54
C THR A 97 -22.76 30.45 26.00
N LEU A 98 -22.46 29.27 26.51
CA LEU A 98 -21.96 29.06 27.87
C LEU A 98 -20.45 28.96 27.94
N VAL A 99 -19.85 28.23 26.97
CA VAL A 99 -18.41 28.03 26.91
C VAL A 99 -17.97 28.09 25.44
N LYS A 100 -16.83 28.74 25.19
CA LYS A 100 -16.07 28.65 23.94
C LYS A 100 -14.69 28.13 24.27
N TRP A 101 -14.22 27.20 23.40
CA TRP A 101 -12.88 26.68 23.52
C TRP A 101 -12.21 26.75 22.15
N SER A 102 -11.03 27.38 22.10
CA SER A 102 -10.10 27.31 20.99
C SER A 102 -8.75 26.93 21.55
N GLY A 103 -8.11 25.95 20.92
CA GLY A 103 -6.84 25.42 21.41
C GLY A 103 -6.41 24.19 20.62
N ILE A 104 -5.75 23.26 21.30
CA ILE A 104 -5.24 22.01 20.72
C ILE A 104 -5.89 20.82 21.43
N LEU A 105 -6.35 19.87 20.64
CA LEU A 105 -6.71 18.53 21.07
C LEU A 105 -5.63 17.56 20.65
N GLU A 106 -4.95 16.98 21.60
CA GLU A 106 -3.98 15.91 21.44
C GLU A 106 -4.66 14.57 21.72
N THR A 107 -4.53 13.63 20.80
CA THR A 107 -5.05 12.27 20.98
C THR A 107 -3.95 11.26 20.74
N PHE A 108 -3.90 10.22 21.57
CA PHE A 108 -3.02 9.07 21.40
C PHE A 108 -3.84 7.87 20.99
N GLN A 109 -3.41 7.19 19.95
CA GLN A 109 -4.07 6.03 19.39
C GLN A 109 -3.09 4.87 19.28
N LYS A 110 -3.51 3.69 19.70
CA LYS A 110 -2.68 2.49 19.62
C LYS A 110 -3.15 1.64 18.44
N PRO A 111 -2.35 1.52 17.35
CA PRO A 111 -2.71 0.63 16.27
C PRO A 111 -2.91 -0.80 16.77
N THR A 112 -4.04 -1.40 16.45
CA THR A 112 -4.41 -2.76 16.86
C THR A 112 -5.01 -3.54 15.72
N LEU A 113 -4.75 -4.83 15.70
CA LEU A 113 -5.34 -5.76 14.75
C LEU A 113 -6.51 -6.50 15.40
N ASP A 114 -7.54 -6.80 14.61
CA ASP A 114 -8.57 -7.72 15.01
C ASP A 114 -8.02 -9.16 15.12
N LYS A 115 -8.79 -10.08 15.66
CA LYS A 115 -8.35 -11.48 15.87
C LYS A 115 -8.04 -12.23 14.57
N THR A 116 -8.59 -11.80 13.46
CA THR A 116 -8.41 -12.42 12.15
C THR A 116 -7.24 -11.83 11.38
N GLY A 117 -6.71 -10.68 11.80
CA GLY A 117 -5.70 -9.92 11.07
C GLY A 117 -6.25 -9.21 9.82
N ASN A 118 -7.59 -9.11 9.67
CA ASN A 118 -8.19 -8.46 8.52
C ASN A 118 -8.42 -6.97 8.70
N VAL A 119 -8.57 -6.52 9.95
CA VAL A 119 -8.91 -5.14 10.25
C VAL A 119 -7.84 -4.51 11.14
N LEU A 120 -7.25 -3.44 10.65
CA LEU A 120 -6.42 -2.52 11.43
C LEU A 120 -7.27 -1.37 11.93
N SER A 121 -7.28 -1.13 13.21
CA SER A 121 -8.02 -0.06 13.89
C SER A 121 -7.10 0.78 14.77
N PHE A 122 -7.58 1.97 15.14
CA PHE A 122 -6.82 2.97 15.87
C PHE A 122 -7.59 3.45 17.11
N PRO A 123 -7.83 2.58 18.13
CA PRO A 123 -8.51 2.98 19.33
C PRO A 123 -7.76 4.11 20.05
N VAL A 124 -8.51 5.12 20.49
CA VAL A 124 -7.98 6.22 21.28
C VAL A 124 -7.68 5.72 22.69
N THR A 125 -6.44 5.90 23.14
CA THR A 125 -5.97 5.48 24.46
C THR A 125 -5.99 6.63 25.48
N SER A 126 -5.72 7.86 25.00
CA SER A 126 -5.80 9.05 25.83
C SER A 126 -6.06 10.31 24.99
N THR A 127 -6.62 11.32 25.65
CA THR A 127 -6.88 12.63 25.09
C THR A 127 -6.41 13.73 26.05
N ASN A 128 -5.75 14.75 25.53
CA ASN A 128 -5.38 15.94 26.26
C ASN A 128 -5.92 17.18 25.54
N ALA A 129 -6.49 18.10 26.29
CA ALA A 129 -6.97 19.36 25.77
C ALA A 129 -6.10 20.50 26.30
N PHE A 130 -5.73 21.42 25.41
CA PHE A 130 -4.94 22.60 25.76
C PHE A 130 -5.66 23.87 25.30
N ASP A 131 -5.47 24.97 26.00
CA ASP A 131 -5.93 26.29 25.56
C ASP A 131 -5.01 26.87 24.47
N ALA A 132 -5.33 28.08 23.99
CA ALA A 132 -4.53 28.76 22.97
C ALA A 132 -3.10 29.14 23.44
N ASN A 133 -2.82 29.11 24.75
CA ASN A 133 -1.52 29.40 25.35
C ASN A 133 -0.74 28.10 25.64
N GLY A 134 -1.30 26.93 25.29
CA GLY A 134 -0.67 25.63 25.54
C GLY A 134 -0.82 25.13 26.97
N GLN A 135 -1.69 25.73 27.80
CA GLN A 135 -1.96 25.24 29.13
C GLN A 135 -2.99 24.11 29.09
N LYS A 136 -2.70 23.02 29.80
CA LYS A 136 -3.59 21.85 29.84
C LYS A 136 -4.90 22.20 30.55
N LEU A 137 -6.01 21.89 29.91
CA LEU A 137 -7.36 22.09 30.44
C LEU A 137 -7.79 20.86 31.23
N ASN A 138 -8.14 21.08 32.51
CA ASN A 138 -8.66 20.04 33.40
C ASN A 138 -10.15 20.30 33.68
N ILE A 139 -10.97 20.31 32.65
CA ILE A 139 -12.42 20.50 32.76
C ILE A 139 -13.10 19.15 32.63
N SER A 140 -13.72 18.63 33.70
CA SER A 140 -14.33 17.29 33.72
C SER A 140 -15.38 17.10 32.61
N GLN A 141 -16.26 18.08 32.41
CA GLN A 141 -17.28 18.03 31.34
C GLN A 141 -16.67 18.00 29.92
N LEU A 142 -15.52 18.63 29.72
CA LEU A 142 -14.81 18.54 28.45
C LEU A 142 -14.19 17.16 28.26
N GLN A 143 -13.62 16.57 29.29
CA GLN A 143 -13.08 15.22 29.26
C GLN A 143 -14.16 14.18 28.94
N ASP A 144 -15.34 14.29 29.60
CA ASP A 144 -16.48 13.43 29.32
C ASP A 144 -16.94 13.54 27.86
N LEU A 145 -17.03 14.76 27.32
CA LEU A 145 -17.36 14.98 25.91
C LEU A 145 -16.32 14.38 24.96
N LEU A 146 -15.04 14.58 25.24
CA LEU A 146 -13.95 14.03 24.42
C LEU A 146 -14.00 12.51 24.38
N GLN A 147 -14.28 11.87 25.51
CA GLN A 147 -14.40 10.41 25.60
C GLN A 147 -15.68 9.87 24.94
N GLN A 148 -16.82 10.55 25.11
CA GLN A 148 -18.10 10.06 24.61
C GLN A 148 -18.35 10.38 23.14
N VAL A 149 -17.75 11.44 22.60
CA VAL A 149 -18.03 11.93 21.25
C VAL A 149 -16.81 11.85 20.34
N VAL A 150 -15.65 12.34 20.78
CA VAL A 150 -14.45 12.45 19.92
C VAL A 150 -13.76 11.11 19.77
N ALA A 151 -13.52 10.41 20.87
CA ALA A 151 -12.78 9.16 20.85
C ALA A 151 -13.47 8.09 19.97
N PRO A 152 -14.79 7.86 20.02
CA PRO A 152 -15.46 6.93 19.11
C PRO A 152 -15.32 7.31 17.63
N ARG A 153 -15.47 8.61 17.30
CA ARG A 153 -15.38 9.08 15.92
C ARG A 153 -13.99 8.93 15.31
N LEU A 154 -12.96 9.16 16.11
CA LEU A 154 -11.58 8.93 15.67
C LEU A 154 -11.23 7.43 15.64
N ALA A 155 -11.87 6.62 16.47
CA ALA A 155 -11.70 5.16 16.46
C ALA A 155 -12.42 4.48 15.28
N ASP A 156 -13.36 5.15 14.61
CA ASP A 156 -14.03 4.65 13.40
C ASP A 156 -13.07 4.54 12.20
N LEU A 157 -11.90 5.18 12.30
CA LEU A 157 -10.83 5.01 11.28
C LEU A 157 -10.31 3.57 11.32
N LYS A 158 -10.49 2.86 10.22
CA LYS A 158 -10.03 1.47 10.07
C LYS A 158 -9.58 1.20 8.65
N ILE A 159 -8.70 0.22 8.51
CA ILE A 159 -8.31 -0.35 7.22
C ILE A 159 -8.78 -1.81 7.22
N ASP A 160 -9.70 -2.15 6.31
CA ASP A 160 -10.25 -3.49 6.18
C ASP A 160 -9.77 -4.13 4.88
N LEU A 161 -8.96 -5.20 5.00
CA LEU A 161 -8.43 -5.93 3.85
C LEU A 161 -9.54 -6.61 3.02
N ASN A 162 -10.66 -6.98 3.66
CA ASN A 162 -11.74 -7.64 2.94
C ASN A 162 -12.35 -6.74 1.85
N GLU A 163 -12.38 -5.42 2.09
CA GLU A 163 -12.88 -4.45 1.10
C GLU A 163 -11.94 -4.31 -0.11
N SER A 164 -10.63 -4.57 0.07
CA SER A 164 -9.61 -4.35 -0.95
C SER A 164 -9.29 -5.61 -1.79
N ARG A 165 -9.61 -6.82 -1.33
CA ARG A 165 -9.22 -8.07 -1.98
C ARG A 165 -9.69 -8.17 -3.43
N GLY A 166 -10.94 -7.81 -3.70
CA GLY A 166 -11.49 -7.86 -5.05
C GLY A 166 -10.76 -6.94 -6.04
N ASP A 167 -10.37 -5.76 -5.58
CA ASP A 167 -9.64 -4.80 -6.42
C ASP A 167 -8.19 -5.25 -6.64
N ILE A 168 -7.56 -5.86 -5.64
CA ILE A 168 -6.21 -6.46 -5.78
C ILE A 168 -6.24 -7.54 -6.86
N VAL A 169 -7.19 -8.48 -6.79
CA VAL A 169 -7.32 -9.54 -7.79
C VAL A 169 -7.54 -8.95 -9.19
N LYS A 170 -8.48 -8.02 -9.36
CA LYS A 170 -8.74 -7.39 -10.65
C LYS A 170 -7.51 -6.70 -11.23
N THR A 171 -6.70 -6.09 -10.38
CA THR A 171 -5.48 -5.38 -10.79
C THR A 171 -4.40 -6.35 -11.23
N LEU A 172 -4.24 -7.49 -10.54
CA LEU A 172 -3.15 -8.42 -10.79
C LEU A 172 -3.46 -9.48 -11.83
N LEU A 173 -4.75 -9.85 -11.98
CA LEU A 173 -5.18 -10.94 -12.87
C LEU A 173 -4.65 -10.84 -14.31
N PRO A 174 -4.60 -9.65 -14.96
CA PRO A 174 -4.07 -9.54 -16.33
C PRO A 174 -2.59 -9.92 -16.47
N TYR A 175 -1.83 -9.90 -15.38
CA TYR A 175 -0.37 -10.16 -15.38
C TYR A 175 -0.02 -11.58 -14.94
N VAL A 176 -1.01 -12.37 -14.53
CA VAL A 176 -0.80 -13.73 -14.03
C VAL A 176 -1.21 -14.73 -15.12
N PRO A 177 -0.41 -15.80 -15.37
CA PRO A 177 -0.80 -16.87 -16.27
C PRO A 177 -2.19 -17.45 -15.94
N ALA A 178 -2.97 -17.80 -16.95
CA ALA A 178 -4.35 -18.26 -16.74
C ALA A 178 -4.44 -19.49 -15.81
N GLU A 179 -3.45 -20.38 -15.88
CA GLU A 179 -3.31 -21.56 -15.03
C GLU A 179 -3.03 -21.25 -13.55
N ASP A 180 -2.52 -20.06 -13.25
CA ASP A 180 -2.20 -19.62 -11.89
C ASP A 180 -3.27 -18.65 -11.30
N SER A 181 -4.38 -18.44 -12.03
CA SER A 181 -5.47 -17.53 -11.60
C SER A 181 -6.08 -17.96 -10.26
N GLU A 182 -6.30 -19.26 -10.05
CA GLU A 182 -6.81 -19.81 -8.79
C GLU A 182 -5.84 -19.56 -7.64
N GLN A 183 -4.55 -19.78 -7.88
CA GLN A 183 -3.50 -19.50 -6.89
C GLN A 183 -3.42 -18.02 -6.52
N LEU A 184 -3.64 -17.10 -7.47
CA LEU A 184 -3.75 -15.67 -7.17
C LEU A 184 -4.91 -15.40 -6.22
N HIS A 185 -6.10 -15.96 -6.52
CA HIS A 185 -7.28 -15.81 -5.67
C HIS A 185 -7.02 -16.33 -4.25
N ASP A 186 -6.42 -17.51 -4.11
CA ASP A 186 -6.10 -18.13 -2.82
C ASP A 186 -5.09 -17.27 -2.04
N SER A 187 -4.04 -16.78 -2.72
CA SER A 187 -3.03 -15.92 -2.11
C SER A 187 -3.66 -14.60 -1.60
N VAL A 188 -4.51 -13.96 -2.41
CA VAL A 188 -5.19 -12.72 -2.02
C VAL A 188 -6.23 -12.96 -0.92
N ASN A 189 -6.93 -14.09 -0.94
CA ASN A 189 -7.87 -14.47 0.13
C ASN A 189 -7.16 -14.75 1.46
N SER A 190 -5.92 -15.21 1.41
CA SER A 190 -5.09 -15.45 2.61
C SER A 190 -4.42 -14.21 3.17
N LEU A 191 -4.49 -13.04 2.47
CA LEU A 191 -3.92 -11.78 2.92
C LEU A 191 -4.43 -11.42 4.33
N ARG A 192 -3.49 -11.09 5.22
CA ARG A 192 -3.77 -10.64 6.59
C ARG A 192 -2.67 -9.73 7.11
N PHE A 193 -3.00 -8.91 8.05
CA PHE A 193 -2.01 -8.21 8.85
C PHE A 193 -1.52 -9.16 9.95
N ASN A 194 -0.24 -9.50 9.95
CA ASN A 194 0.36 -10.37 10.96
C ASN A 194 0.82 -9.58 12.19
N SER A 195 1.27 -8.34 11.98
CA SER A 195 1.63 -7.45 13.07
C SER A 195 1.52 -5.98 12.66
N VAL A 196 1.38 -5.12 13.67
CA VAL A 196 1.41 -3.67 13.52
C VAL A 196 2.25 -3.07 14.63
N LYS A 197 3.10 -2.10 14.28
CA LYS A 197 3.92 -1.35 15.24
C LYS A 197 3.99 0.10 14.81
N ALA A 198 3.70 1.02 15.71
CA ALA A 198 4.01 2.42 15.53
C ALA A 198 5.41 2.70 16.09
N ASP A 199 6.24 3.41 15.35
CA ASP A 199 7.50 3.98 15.82
C ASP A 199 7.50 5.49 15.62
N ASN A 200 8.62 6.17 15.84
CA ASN A 200 8.69 7.63 15.75
C ASN A 200 8.52 8.17 14.32
N ASN A 201 8.73 7.34 13.30
CA ASN A 201 8.77 7.78 11.90
C ASN A 201 7.59 7.23 11.08
N ALA A 202 7.08 6.04 11.43
CA ALA A 202 6.10 5.33 10.63
C ALA A 202 5.25 4.36 11.47
N ILE A 203 4.15 3.91 10.88
CA ILE A 203 3.49 2.67 11.29
C ILE A 203 4.02 1.57 10.38
N VAL A 204 4.64 0.54 10.94
CA VAL A 204 5.10 -0.63 10.19
C VAL A 204 4.05 -1.73 10.31
N LEU A 205 3.47 -2.10 9.17
CA LEU A 205 2.57 -3.24 9.04
C LEU A 205 3.35 -4.43 8.48
N ASN A 206 3.16 -5.62 9.04
CA ASN A 206 3.55 -6.87 8.37
C ASN A 206 2.31 -7.45 7.71
N LEU A 207 2.30 -7.43 6.38
CA LEU A 207 1.27 -8.05 5.56
C LEU A 207 1.72 -9.47 5.23
N GLY A 208 0.94 -10.48 5.65
CA GLY A 208 1.19 -11.88 5.37
C GLY A 208 0.21 -12.44 4.36
N PHE A 209 0.67 -13.38 3.54
CA PHE A 209 -0.19 -14.19 2.68
C PHE A 209 0.43 -15.58 2.45
N ILE A 210 -0.38 -16.54 2.06
CA ILE A 210 0.04 -17.89 1.73
C ILE A 210 0.17 -18.01 0.22
N ALA A 211 1.33 -18.46 -0.25
CA ALA A 211 1.54 -18.75 -1.66
C ALA A 211 2.26 -20.09 -1.83
N ASN A 212 1.92 -20.79 -2.89
CA ASN A 212 2.68 -21.95 -3.35
C ASN A 212 3.91 -21.43 -4.09
N VAL A 213 5.05 -21.47 -3.43
CA VAL A 213 6.31 -21.06 -4.05
C VAL A 213 6.78 -22.17 -4.97
N LYS A 214 6.87 -21.86 -6.26
CA LYS A 214 7.43 -22.75 -7.28
C LYS A 214 8.86 -22.28 -7.60
N PRO A 215 9.79 -23.20 -7.91
CA PRO A 215 11.03 -22.78 -8.55
C PRO A 215 10.71 -21.92 -9.78
N ALA A 216 11.49 -20.87 -10.01
CA ALA A 216 11.31 -20.07 -11.22
C ALA A 216 11.45 -20.98 -12.44
N ASP A 217 10.46 -20.94 -13.33
CA ASP A 217 10.56 -21.66 -14.60
C ASP A 217 11.49 -20.89 -15.55
N THR A 218 12.75 -21.32 -15.56
CA THR A 218 13.83 -20.75 -16.39
C THR A 218 13.82 -21.31 -17.82
N SER A 219 12.80 -22.09 -18.21
CA SER A 219 12.70 -22.61 -19.56
C SER A 219 12.74 -21.46 -20.59
N PRO A 220 13.58 -21.58 -21.64
CA PRO A 220 13.67 -20.54 -22.65
C PRO A 220 12.31 -20.25 -23.30
N VAL A 221 11.94 -19.00 -23.32
CA VAL A 221 10.70 -18.51 -23.96
C VAL A 221 11.10 -17.74 -25.21
N ALA A 222 10.64 -18.19 -26.38
CA ALA A 222 10.94 -17.53 -27.65
C ALA A 222 10.59 -16.03 -27.61
N ALA A 223 11.37 -15.21 -28.29
CA ALA A 223 11.07 -13.80 -28.47
C ALA A 223 9.65 -13.60 -29.03
N LEU A 224 9.05 -12.45 -28.76
CA LEU A 224 7.75 -12.12 -29.30
C LEU A 224 7.81 -12.02 -30.84
N ASN A 225 6.79 -12.52 -31.52
CA ASN A 225 6.67 -12.33 -32.95
C ASN A 225 6.29 -10.86 -33.28
N ALA A 226 6.36 -10.48 -34.56
CA ALA A 226 6.12 -9.09 -34.99
C ALA A 226 4.74 -8.55 -34.57
N ASN A 227 3.70 -9.38 -34.56
CA ASN A 227 2.34 -8.98 -34.16
C ASN A 227 2.27 -8.79 -32.63
N GLU A 228 2.81 -9.73 -31.85
CA GLU A 228 2.92 -9.61 -30.39
C GLU A 228 3.72 -8.36 -29.98
N LEU A 229 4.84 -8.09 -30.66
CA LEU A 229 5.65 -6.88 -30.40
C LEU A 229 4.88 -5.61 -30.70
N GLN A 230 4.15 -5.53 -31.81
CA GLN A 230 3.33 -4.37 -32.15
C GLN A 230 2.23 -4.13 -31.10
N GLN A 231 1.58 -5.19 -30.63
CA GLN A 231 0.56 -5.09 -29.57
C GLN A 231 1.21 -4.63 -28.26
N TRP A 232 2.34 -5.19 -27.87
CA TRP A 232 3.08 -4.77 -26.69
C TRP A 232 3.52 -3.31 -26.76
N GLN A 233 4.06 -2.86 -27.89
CA GLN A 233 4.47 -1.47 -28.09
C GLN A 233 3.32 -0.50 -27.88
N SER A 234 2.11 -0.83 -28.38
CA SER A 234 0.91 -0.01 -28.13
C SER A 234 0.55 0.03 -26.64
N ILE A 235 0.63 -1.11 -25.95
CA ILE A 235 0.39 -1.20 -24.51
C ILE A 235 1.40 -0.37 -23.74
N TRP A 236 2.67 -0.52 -24.06
CA TRP A 236 3.77 0.21 -23.42
C TRP A 236 3.65 1.72 -23.61
N GLN A 237 3.37 2.19 -24.81
CA GLN A 237 3.17 3.60 -25.11
C GLN A 237 2.05 4.21 -24.27
N ASN A 238 0.93 3.51 -24.11
CA ASN A 238 -0.17 3.96 -23.26
C ASN A 238 0.23 4.02 -21.77
N TRP A 239 0.97 3.02 -21.28
CA TRP A 239 1.47 3.03 -19.91
C TRP A 239 2.50 4.13 -19.69
N GLN A 240 3.46 4.27 -20.61
CA GLN A 240 4.48 5.30 -20.55
C GLN A 240 3.86 6.69 -20.51
N ALA A 241 2.93 7.00 -21.41
CA ALA A 241 2.23 8.29 -21.41
C ALA A 241 1.46 8.56 -20.10
N SER A 242 0.82 7.52 -19.54
CA SER A 242 0.13 7.63 -18.25
C SER A 242 1.10 7.86 -17.10
N LEU A 243 2.25 7.16 -17.09
CA LEU A 243 3.29 7.30 -16.07
C LEU A 243 3.99 8.65 -16.18
N ASP A 244 4.34 9.10 -17.40
CA ASP A 244 4.94 10.41 -17.64
C ASP A 244 4.01 11.53 -17.14
N ASN A 245 2.73 11.47 -17.50
CA ASN A 245 1.74 12.43 -17.00
C ASN A 245 1.60 12.39 -15.46
N SER A 246 1.67 11.20 -14.88
CA SER A 246 1.63 11.04 -13.42
C SER A 246 2.88 11.63 -12.75
N ILE A 247 4.06 11.43 -13.34
CA ILE A 247 5.33 12.01 -12.87
C ILE A 247 5.26 13.55 -12.94
N ASP A 248 4.73 14.09 -14.04
CA ASP A 248 4.58 15.55 -14.22
C ASP A 248 3.63 16.19 -13.22
N GLN A 249 2.57 15.48 -12.86
CA GLN A 249 1.57 15.94 -11.88
C GLN A 249 1.99 15.75 -10.43
N LEU A 250 3.10 15.04 -10.15
CA LEU A 250 3.56 14.88 -8.79
C LEU A 250 3.84 16.24 -8.14
N PRO A 251 3.28 16.51 -6.95
CA PRO A 251 3.53 17.75 -6.21
C PRO A 251 4.93 17.74 -5.57
N LEU A 252 5.97 17.54 -6.40
CA LEU A 252 7.35 17.49 -5.95
C LEU A 252 7.83 18.90 -5.66
N SER A 253 8.32 19.12 -4.45
CA SER A 253 8.90 20.38 -4.00
C SER A 253 10.28 20.18 -3.39
N GLY A 254 11.13 21.21 -3.43
CA GLY A 254 12.48 21.15 -2.89
C GLY A 254 13.34 20.12 -3.63
N ASP A 255 14.11 19.34 -2.88
CA ASP A 255 15.08 18.37 -3.41
C ASP A 255 14.43 17.28 -4.27
N LEU A 256 13.13 17.01 -4.08
CA LEU A 256 12.41 16.01 -4.89
C LEU A 256 12.05 16.51 -6.28
N ALA A 257 12.01 17.81 -6.53
CA ALA A 257 11.78 18.36 -7.87
C ALA A 257 12.88 17.93 -8.85
N ALA A 258 14.13 17.87 -8.39
CA ALA A 258 15.26 17.40 -9.19
C ALA A 258 15.17 15.92 -9.57
N ASN A 259 14.34 15.15 -8.89
CA ASN A 259 14.16 13.72 -9.14
C ASN A 259 13.16 13.41 -10.27
N ARG A 260 12.42 14.42 -10.78
CA ARG A 260 11.47 14.22 -11.89
C ARG A 260 12.19 13.76 -13.16
N ASP A 261 13.29 14.42 -13.51
CA ASP A 261 14.10 14.05 -14.67
C ASP A 261 14.68 12.64 -14.53
N THR A 262 15.05 12.25 -13.31
CA THR A 262 15.52 10.88 -13.03
C THR A 262 14.40 9.86 -13.23
N LEU A 263 13.17 10.15 -12.78
CA LEU A 263 12.02 9.24 -13.00
C LEU A 263 11.72 9.07 -14.48
N HIS A 264 11.72 10.15 -15.28
CA HIS A 264 11.54 10.08 -16.73
C HIS A 264 12.67 9.29 -17.41
N ALA A 265 13.93 9.52 -17.01
CA ALA A 265 15.07 8.79 -17.55
C ALA A 265 14.98 7.28 -17.28
N VAL A 266 14.61 6.90 -16.06
CA VAL A 266 14.42 5.49 -15.70
C VAL A 266 13.24 4.86 -16.45
N LEU A 267 12.13 5.58 -16.63
CA LEU A 267 11.00 5.09 -17.42
C LEU A 267 11.38 4.84 -18.88
N GLN A 268 12.19 5.72 -19.46
CA GLN A 268 12.71 5.55 -20.81
C GLN A 268 13.66 4.35 -20.90
N GLN A 269 14.56 4.18 -19.93
CA GLN A 269 15.46 3.02 -19.86
C GLN A 269 14.69 1.70 -19.70
N ALA A 270 13.61 1.71 -18.90
CA ALA A 270 12.71 0.56 -18.78
C ALA A 270 12.15 0.15 -20.15
N GLY A 271 11.65 1.11 -20.93
CA GLY A 271 11.11 0.84 -22.27
C GLY A 271 12.15 0.19 -23.19
N GLN A 272 13.38 0.69 -23.18
CA GLN A 272 14.46 0.14 -23.98
C GLN A 272 14.85 -1.29 -23.55
N ALA A 273 15.00 -1.52 -22.26
CA ALA A 273 15.33 -2.83 -21.71
C ALA A 273 14.22 -3.87 -21.98
N PHE A 274 12.97 -3.46 -21.87
CA PHE A 274 11.82 -4.34 -22.15
C PHE A 274 11.72 -4.65 -23.64
N GLU A 275 11.88 -3.67 -24.52
CA GLU A 275 11.87 -3.89 -25.96
C GLU A 275 12.99 -4.85 -26.38
N GLN A 276 14.20 -4.67 -25.87
CA GLN A 276 15.31 -5.59 -26.12
C GLN A 276 15.00 -7.00 -25.59
N GLY A 277 14.54 -7.12 -24.36
CA GLY A 277 14.22 -8.42 -23.74
C GLY A 277 13.11 -9.18 -24.46
N LEU A 278 12.15 -8.47 -25.06
CA LEU A 278 11.02 -9.07 -25.77
C LEU A 278 11.34 -9.45 -27.22
N SER A 279 12.23 -8.69 -27.90
CA SER A 279 12.45 -8.79 -29.33
C SER A 279 13.54 -9.78 -29.74
N SER A 280 14.48 -10.10 -28.87
CA SER A 280 15.64 -10.93 -29.20
C SER A 280 16.08 -11.83 -28.06
N ASP A 281 16.65 -12.99 -28.43
CA ASP A 281 17.23 -13.90 -27.44
C ASP A 281 18.58 -13.36 -26.96
N HIS A 282 18.80 -13.48 -25.66
CA HIS A 282 20.02 -13.00 -25.00
C HIS A 282 20.77 -14.18 -24.36
N PRO A 283 22.12 -14.26 -24.46
CA PRO A 283 22.89 -15.26 -23.75
C PRO A 283 22.78 -15.07 -22.22
N GLU A 284 22.91 -16.17 -21.47
CA GLU A 284 22.96 -16.13 -20.01
C GLU A 284 24.00 -15.09 -19.53
N GLY A 285 23.60 -14.25 -18.57
CA GLY A 285 24.42 -13.17 -18.02
C GLY A 285 24.25 -11.79 -18.66
N ASN A 286 23.59 -11.69 -19.83
CA ASN A 286 23.34 -10.43 -20.54
C ASN A 286 21.84 -10.15 -20.73
N ASP A 287 21.00 -10.57 -19.81
CA ASP A 287 19.57 -10.31 -19.85
C ASP A 287 19.27 -8.81 -19.58
N PRO A 288 18.75 -8.06 -20.58
CA PRO A 288 18.58 -6.61 -20.47
C PRO A 288 17.53 -6.22 -19.41
N VAL A 289 16.53 -7.07 -19.18
CA VAL A 289 15.49 -6.83 -18.17
C VAL A 289 16.08 -6.97 -16.77
N ARG A 290 16.84 -8.04 -16.53
CA ARG A 290 17.51 -8.28 -15.24
C ARG A 290 18.54 -7.19 -14.93
N LEU A 291 19.36 -6.82 -15.89
CA LEU A 291 20.35 -5.74 -15.74
C LEU A 291 19.68 -4.41 -15.40
N PHE A 292 18.66 -4.04 -16.18
CA PHE A 292 17.91 -2.81 -15.93
C PHE A 292 17.32 -2.78 -14.51
N ILE A 293 16.64 -3.85 -14.10
CA ILE A 293 16.00 -3.90 -12.80
C ILE A 293 17.04 -3.82 -11.69
N ASN A 294 18.14 -4.58 -11.75
CA ASN A 294 19.19 -4.56 -10.74
C ASN A 294 19.87 -3.19 -10.62
N GLU A 295 20.14 -2.50 -11.75
CA GLU A 295 20.79 -1.20 -11.73
C GLU A 295 19.86 -0.05 -11.34
N SER A 296 18.58 -0.16 -11.69
CA SER A 296 17.62 0.92 -11.50
C SER A 296 16.85 0.84 -10.19
N TRP A 297 16.65 -0.38 -9.63
CA TRP A 297 15.81 -0.54 -8.44
C TRP A 297 16.36 0.14 -7.21
N ASP A 298 17.67 0.07 -6.99
CA ASP A 298 18.33 0.74 -5.86
C ASP A 298 18.16 2.28 -5.89
N GLN A 299 18.00 2.83 -7.09
CA GLN A 299 17.73 4.25 -7.29
C GLN A 299 16.24 4.57 -7.21
N LEU A 300 15.40 3.72 -7.79
CA LEU A 300 13.95 3.92 -7.87
C LEU A 300 13.24 3.72 -6.54
N ALA A 301 13.57 2.67 -5.80
CA ALA A 301 12.83 2.32 -4.58
C ALA A 301 12.82 3.46 -3.54
N PRO A 302 13.95 4.14 -3.21
CA PRO A 302 13.93 5.30 -2.33
C PRO A 302 13.11 6.46 -2.88
N LEU A 303 13.19 6.70 -4.20
CA LEU A 303 12.46 7.76 -4.89
C LEU A 303 10.96 7.52 -4.87
N LEU A 304 10.52 6.32 -5.23
CA LEU A 304 9.12 5.92 -5.19
C LEU A 304 8.55 6.00 -3.76
N ARG A 305 9.34 5.61 -2.75
CA ARG A 305 8.96 5.78 -1.34
C ARG A 305 8.83 7.26 -0.96
N ALA A 306 9.69 8.13 -1.46
CA ALA A 306 9.60 9.57 -1.22
C ALA A 306 8.38 10.18 -1.93
N VAL A 307 8.11 9.79 -3.16
CA VAL A 307 6.94 10.20 -3.95
C VAL A 307 5.64 9.74 -3.30
N SER A 308 5.56 8.48 -2.86
CA SER A 308 4.36 7.94 -2.21
C SER A 308 3.91 8.74 -0.99
N LYS A 309 4.86 9.38 -0.28
CA LYS A 309 4.59 10.25 0.86
C LYS A 309 3.89 11.56 0.48
N GLN A 310 4.00 11.99 -0.79
CA GLN A 310 3.41 13.23 -1.30
C GLN A 310 2.08 12.98 -2.03
N LEU A 311 1.78 11.74 -2.38
CA LEU A 311 0.53 11.39 -3.06
C LEU A 311 -0.69 11.49 -2.12
N PRO A 312 -1.82 11.99 -2.62
CA PRO A 312 -3.03 12.11 -1.81
C PRO A 312 -3.67 10.74 -1.54
N GLY A 313 -4.12 10.53 -0.31
CA GLY A 313 -5.03 9.45 0.09
C GLY A 313 -4.54 8.03 -0.20
N ALA A 314 -5.43 7.21 -0.74
CA ALA A 314 -5.18 5.80 -1.00
C ALA A 314 -4.13 5.52 -2.10
N GLU A 315 -3.83 6.49 -2.95
CA GLU A 315 -2.83 6.34 -4.02
C GLU A 315 -1.44 6.08 -3.44
N GLY A 316 -1.04 6.84 -2.42
CA GLY A 316 0.23 6.62 -1.72
C GLY A 316 0.35 5.21 -1.14
N LEU A 317 -0.73 4.65 -0.59
CA LEU A 317 -0.76 3.27 -0.09
C LEU A 317 -0.60 2.24 -1.21
N ARG A 318 -1.23 2.46 -2.38
CA ARG A 318 -1.06 1.59 -3.55
C ARG A 318 0.38 1.57 -4.04
N TYR A 319 1.04 2.73 -4.11
CA TYR A 319 2.45 2.83 -4.49
C TYR A 319 3.37 2.13 -3.48
N LEU A 320 3.16 2.32 -2.18
CA LEU A 320 3.93 1.62 -1.15
C LEU A 320 3.75 0.11 -1.22
N THR A 321 2.52 -0.36 -1.49
CA THR A 321 2.25 -1.79 -1.65
C THR A 321 2.96 -2.34 -2.89
N LEU A 322 2.98 -1.59 -4.00
CA LEU A 322 3.72 -1.98 -5.21
C LEU A 322 5.23 -2.07 -4.94
N ILE A 323 5.81 -1.08 -4.25
CA ILE A 323 7.23 -1.08 -3.90
C ILE A 323 7.56 -2.27 -3.01
N ALA A 324 6.76 -2.51 -1.97
CA ALA A 324 6.95 -3.63 -1.07
C ALA A 324 6.80 -4.99 -1.79
N ALA A 325 5.87 -5.09 -2.73
CA ALA A 325 5.71 -6.29 -3.56
C ALA A 325 6.92 -6.51 -4.48
N THR A 326 7.50 -5.44 -5.01
CA THR A 326 8.71 -5.54 -5.85
C THR A 326 9.95 -5.88 -5.04
N ASP A 327 10.16 -5.27 -3.87
CA ASP A 327 11.21 -5.67 -2.92
C ASP A 327 11.10 -7.16 -2.58
N LEU A 328 9.89 -7.65 -2.34
CA LEU A 328 9.62 -9.05 -2.06
C LEU A 328 9.94 -9.96 -3.26
N MET A 329 9.62 -9.55 -4.49
CA MET A 329 9.96 -10.33 -5.69
C MET A 329 11.47 -10.56 -5.80
N TYR A 330 12.28 -9.58 -5.43
CA TYR A 330 13.72 -9.71 -5.35
C TYR A 330 14.20 -10.74 -4.32
N GLU A 331 13.62 -10.67 -3.11
CA GLU A 331 13.94 -11.64 -2.06
C GLU A 331 13.49 -13.05 -2.43
N LEU A 332 12.35 -13.17 -3.12
CA LEU A 332 11.78 -14.45 -3.52
C LEU A 332 12.50 -15.08 -4.71
N GLU A 333 13.20 -14.31 -5.55
CA GLU A 333 13.92 -14.86 -6.71
C GLU A 333 14.93 -15.95 -6.30
N SER A 334 15.56 -15.77 -5.12
CA SER A 334 16.50 -16.78 -4.56
C SER A 334 15.82 -18.01 -3.98
N ILE A 335 14.51 -17.94 -3.65
CA ILE A 335 13.77 -19.00 -2.93
C ILE A 335 12.75 -19.67 -3.86
N GLY A 336 12.30 -18.99 -4.89
CA GLY A 336 11.24 -19.35 -5.83
C GLY A 336 10.13 -18.28 -5.87
N SER A 337 9.40 -18.22 -6.97
CA SER A 337 8.32 -17.26 -7.20
C SER A 337 6.97 -17.87 -6.88
N PRO A 338 6.01 -17.13 -6.30
CA PRO A 338 4.64 -17.61 -6.11
C PRO A 338 3.97 -18.07 -7.40
N PHE A 339 4.34 -17.48 -8.55
CA PHE A 339 3.77 -17.79 -9.85
C PHE A 339 4.78 -18.42 -10.84
N GLY A 340 5.96 -18.87 -10.35
CA GLY A 340 7.02 -19.36 -11.22
C GLY A 340 7.61 -18.32 -12.16
N LEU A 341 7.34 -17.03 -11.93
CA LEU A 341 7.87 -15.93 -12.73
C LEU A 341 9.29 -15.59 -12.27
N GLU A 342 10.15 -15.26 -13.20
CA GLU A 342 11.50 -14.75 -12.93
C GLU A 342 11.67 -13.31 -13.41
N ILE A 343 12.56 -12.58 -12.77
CA ILE A 343 12.95 -11.24 -13.21
C ILE A 343 13.96 -11.38 -14.35
N SER A 344 13.44 -11.54 -15.57
CA SER A 344 14.24 -11.77 -16.79
C SER A 344 13.43 -11.43 -18.03
N ALA A 345 14.08 -11.45 -19.18
CA ALA A 345 13.42 -11.38 -20.49
C ALA A 345 12.42 -12.54 -20.68
N ASN A 346 12.73 -13.75 -20.21
CA ASN A 346 11.80 -14.88 -20.24
C ASN A 346 10.55 -14.61 -19.42
N GLY A 347 10.69 -14.14 -18.17
CA GLY A 347 9.57 -13.78 -17.33
C GLY A 347 8.72 -12.65 -17.93
N LEU A 348 9.37 -11.62 -18.48
CA LEU A 348 8.68 -10.53 -19.18
C LEU A 348 7.89 -11.03 -20.39
N ARG A 349 8.43 -11.96 -21.20
CA ARG A 349 7.72 -12.56 -22.34
C ARG A 349 6.48 -13.34 -21.92
N LYS A 350 6.54 -14.08 -20.80
CA LYS A 350 5.39 -14.78 -20.23
C LYS A 350 4.30 -13.78 -19.82
N ILE A 351 4.67 -12.71 -19.08
CA ILE A 351 3.76 -11.65 -18.66
C ILE A 351 3.14 -10.94 -19.86
N ALA A 352 3.95 -10.54 -20.85
CA ALA A 352 3.49 -9.84 -22.04
C ALA A 352 2.44 -10.66 -22.80
N ARG A 353 2.69 -11.96 -23.03
CA ARG A 353 1.72 -12.85 -23.70
C ARG A 353 0.45 -13.05 -22.89
N SER A 354 0.57 -13.19 -21.57
CA SER A 354 -0.59 -13.28 -20.70
C SER A 354 -1.47 -12.04 -20.82
N TYR A 355 -0.84 -10.84 -20.75
CA TYR A 355 -1.56 -9.57 -20.85
C TYR A 355 -2.22 -9.39 -22.23
N ILE A 356 -1.49 -9.68 -23.33
CA ILE A 356 -2.03 -9.62 -24.69
C ILE A 356 -3.25 -10.54 -24.86
N LYS A 357 -3.19 -11.75 -24.31
CA LYS A 357 -4.33 -12.67 -24.31
C LYS A 357 -5.56 -12.09 -23.61
N HIS A 358 -5.40 -11.48 -22.44
CA HIS A 358 -6.51 -10.88 -21.70
C HIS A 358 -7.13 -9.66 -22.38
N GLN A 359 -6.38 -8.96 -23.21
CA GLN A 359 -6.90 -7.83 -23.99
C GLN A 359 -7.72 -8.27 -25.19
N ASN A 360 -7.48 -9.47 -25.74
CA ASN A 360 -8.10 -9.99 -26.96
C ASN A 360 -9.25 -10.99 -26.69
N GLY A 361 -9.50 -11.35 -25.45
CA GLY A 361 -10.56 -12.27 -25.03
C GLY A 361 -11.64 -11.57 -24.24
#